data_ed233f4cfff32bfa7b5781944fc75677
#
_entry.id   ed233f4cfff32bfa7b5781944fc75677
#
_cell.length_a   1.000
_cell.length_b   1.000
_cell.length_c   1.000
_cell.angle_alpha   90.00
_cell.angle_beta   90.00
_cell.angle_gamma   90.00
#
_symmetry.space_group_name_H-M   'P 1'
#
loop_
_entity.id
_entity.type
_entity.pdbx_description
1 polymer ?
#
loop_
_entity_poly.entity_id
_entity_poly.type
_entity_poly.pdbx_seq_one_letter_code
_entity_poly.pdbx_strand_id
1 'polypeptide(L)'
;MMKRRTAIKLLGSALPALYLSKKSFGAENWGKAPFKPDWVSLESYEVPDWFRNAKFGIWAHWGPQCQPERGDWYARGMYEEGSDQYQYHVKKYGHPSVFGFKDVIHEWKADKWDPEKLMDLYKSTGAQYFMALANHHDNLDLYKSSHQQWNSTNVGPKKDIVGGWEKAAKKRGLKFGVSVHAAHAWTWYETAQRSDKNGPYKGVPYDGKITKADGQGKWWEGYDPQELYAQNHALSRNSDNGGSIHGQWHWDVNSGVSIPTASYCENFKDRTVELIDNYNPDMVYFDDTALPLWPISNVGLEIASHYYNKSKKAHKDKVEVVVTGKI
;
A
#
# COMPACT_ATOMS: atom_id res chain seq x y z
N MET A 1 20.93 -29.07 7.64
CA MET A 1 19.75 -28.95 6.75
C MET A 1 18.67 -29.93 7.22
N MET A 2 17.67 -29.46 7.93
CA MET A 2 16.60 -30.30 8.49
C MET A 2 15.52 -30.55 7.42
N LYS A 3 15.16 -31.81 7.17
CA LYS A 3 14.19 -32.15 6.12
C LYS A 3 12.78 -31.67 6.53
N ARG A 4 12.04 -31.05 5.57
CA ARG A 4 10.69 -30.48 5.77
C ARG A 4 9.69 -31.38 6.52
N ARG A 5 9.83 -32.71 6.42
CA ARG A 5 8.98 -33.68 7.13
C ARG A 5 9.22 -33.76 8.65
N THR A 6 10.36 -33.31 9.14
CA THR A 6 10.69 -33.32 10.58
C THR A 6 10.12 -32.09 11.30
N ALA A 7 10.02 -30.97 10.61
CA ALA A 7 9.40 -29.74 11.18
C ALA A 7 7.90 -29.91 11.44
N ILE A 8 7.20 -30.66 10.58
CA ILE A 8 5.75 -30.92 10.74
C ILE A 8 5.46 -31.86 11.94
N LYS A 9 6.39 -32.74 12.29
CA LYS A 9 6.22 -33.65 13.44
C LYS A 9 6.51 -32.98 14.78
N LEU A 10 7.29 -31.90 14.82
CA LEU A 10 7.61 -31.17 16.05
C LEU A 10 6.54 -30.14 16.43
N LEU A 11 5.69 -29.70 15.48
CA LEU A 11 4.55 -28.82 15.75
C LEU A 11 3.28 -29.57 16.19
N GLY A 12 3.25 -30.90 16.06
CA GLY A 12 2.12 -31.73 16.43
C GLY A 12 2.07 -32.22 17.89
N SER A 13 3.12 -31.94 18.69
CA SER A 13 3.26 -32.52 20.03
C SER A 13 3.08 -31.57 21.21
N ALA A 14 2.65 -30.33 21.00
CA ALA A 14 2.50 -29.33 22.07
C ALA A 14 1.09 -28.72 22.18
N LEU A 15 0.04 -29.50 21.94
CA LEU A 15 -1.33 -29.10 22.30
C LEU A 15 -1.99 -30.22 23.09
N PRO A 16 -2.07 -30.12 24.42
CA PRO A 16 -2.95 -31.00 25.19
C PRO A 16 -4.40 -30.53 25.09
N ALA A 17 -5.25 -31.38 24.55
CA ALA A 17 -6.60 -31.67 25.04
C ALA A 17 -7.50 -30.48 25.42
N LEU A 18 -8.01 -29.77 24.39
CA LEU A 18 -9.27 -29.01 24.48
C LEU A 18 -10.20 -29.34 23.30
N TYR A 19 -10.16 -30.56 22.83
CA TYR A 19 -11.09 -31.08 21.83
C TYR A 19 -11.96 -32.18 22.47
N LEU A 20 -12.93 -31.80 23.28
CA LEU A 20 -14.10 -32.64 23.58
C LEU A 20 -15.21 -31.76 24.16
N SER A 21 -15.94 -31.05 23.29
CA SER A 21 -17.40 -31.01 23.36
C SER A 21 -17.91 -30.46 22.03
N LYS A 22 -18.08 -31.34 21.05
CA LYS A 22 -19.04 -31.07 19.97
C LYS A 22 -20.44 -31.12 20.61
N LYS A 23 -20.83 -30.06 21.30
CA LYS A 23 -22.23 -29.68 21.31
C LYS A 23 -22.49 -29.10 19.92
N SER A 24 -23.29 -29.80 19.15
CA SER A 24 -23.93 -29.24 17.97
C SER A 24 -24.76 -28.06 18.45
N PHE A 25 -24.15 -26.89 18.50
CA PHE A 25 -24.91 -25.66 18.50
C PHE A 25 -25.49 -25.57 17.09
N GLY A 26 -26.82 -25.57 17.04
CA GLY A 26 -27.56 -25.41 15.79
C GLY A 26 -26.99 -24.29 14.97
N ALA A 27 -27.11 -24.39 13.67
CA ALA A 27 -26.74 -23.35 12.70
C ALA A 27 -27.50 -22.06 13.02
N GLU A 28 -27.12 -21.37 14.12
CA GLU A 28 -27.59 -20.06 14.46
C GLU A 28 -26.93 -19.07 13.50
N ASN A 29 -27.75 -18.49 12.66
CA ASN A 29 -27.66 -17.23 11.90
C ASN A 29 -26.37 -16.38 12.08
N TRP A 30 -25.19 -16.97 11.96
CA TRP A 30 -23.90 -16.24 11.98
C TRP A 30 -23.80 -15.23 10.82
N GLY A 31 -24.66 -15.36 9.80
CA GLY A 31 -24.69 -14.46 8.64
C GLY A 31 -25.27 -13.06 8.91
N LYS A 32 -25.95 -12.81 10.05
CA LYS A 32 -26.65 -11.53 10.27
C LYS A 32 -25.91 -10.53 11.16
N ALA A 33 -25.00 -10.98 12.01
CA ALA A 33 -24.26 -10.05 12.86
C ALA A 33 -23.23 -9.26 12.02
N PRO A 34 -23.02 -7.96 12.32
CA PRO A 34 -21.95 -7.19 11.68
C PRO A 34 -20.58 -7.71 12.11
N PHE A 35 -19.61 -7.64 11.23
CA PHE A 35 -18.21 -7.90 11.57
C PHE A 35 -17.70 -6.87 12.58
N LYS A 36 -17.00 -7.34 13.60
CA LYS A 36 -16.27 -6.51 14.56
C LYS A 36 -14.80 -6.43 14.15
N PRO A 37 -14.08 -5.38 14.56
CA PRO A 37 -12.65 -5.24 14.25
C PRO A 37 -11.79 -6.13 15.15
N ASP A 38 -12.05 -7.41 15.17
CA ASP A 38 -11.30 -8.43 15.88
C ASP A 38 -11.17 -9.71 15.04
N TRP A 39 -10.12 -10.48 15.27
CA TRP A 39 -9.83 -11.71 14.54
C TRP A 39 -10.95 -12.74 14.63
N VAL A 40 -11.53 -12.93 15.81
CA VAL A 40 -12.59 -13.92 16.03
C VAL A 40 -13.80 -13.64 15.14
N SER A 41 -14.18 -12.37 15.01
CA SER A 41 -15.27 -11.98 14.14
C SER A 41 -14.90 -12.12 12.65
N LEU A 42 -13.67 -11.71 12.27
CA LEU A 42 -13.22 -11.75 10.88
C LEU A 42 -12.96 -13.18 10.38
N GLU A 43 -12.65 -14.16 11.25
CA GLU A 43 -12.52 -15.58 10.89
C GLU A 43 -13.80 -16.17 10.28
N SER A 44 -14.96 -15.55 10.52
CA SER A 44 -16.22 -15.96 9.90
C SER A 44 -16.39 -15.54 8.43
N TYR A 45 -15.41 -14.82 7.87
CA TYR A 45 -15.41 -14.40 6.46
C TYR A 45 -15.29 -15.62 5.52
N GLU A 46 -16.12 -15.64 4.51
CA GLU A 46 -16.06 -16.62 3.44
C GLU A 46 -15.74 -15.93 2.10
N VAL A 47 -14.78 -16.50 1.38
CA VAL A 47 -14.38 -16.00 0.06
C VAL A 47 -15.54 -16.15 -0.92
N PRO A 48 -16.01 -15.07 -1.57
CA PRO A 48 -17.13 -15.11 -2.50
C PRO A 48 -16.82 -15.94 -3.75
N ASP A 49 -17.87 -16.61 -4.27
CA ASP A 49 -17.74 -17.51 -5.42
C ASP A 49 -17.19 -16.83 -6.68
N TRP A 50 -17.52 -15.55 -6.88
CA TRP A 50 -17.00 -14.83 -8.03
C TRP A 50 -15.47 -14.82 -8.07
N PHE A 51 -14.80 -14.64 -6.90
CA PHE A 51 -13.35 -14.62 -6.84
C PHE A 51 -12.74 -16.00 -7.07
N ARG A 52 -13.35 -17.05 -6.50
CA ARG A 52 -12.94 -18.43 -6.76
C ARG A 52 -13.05 -18.80 -8.24
N ASN A 53 -14.08 -18.28 -8.95
CA ASN A 53 -14.37 -18.60 -10.34
C ASN A 53 -13.65 -17.71 -11.33
N ALA A 54 -13.22 -16.51 -10.95
CA ALA A 54 -12.59 -15.53 -11.83
C ALA A 54 -11.26 -16.02 -12.45
N LYS A 55 -10.44 -16.74 -11.69
CA LYS A 55 -9.17 -17.39 -12.08
C LYS A 55 -8.09 -16.47 -12.66
N PHE A 56 -8.46 -15.51 -13.53
CA PHE A 56 -7.52 -14.65 -14.22
C PHE A 56 -7.94 -13.18 -14.11
N GLY A 57 -7.00 -12.37 -13.66
CA GLY A 57 -7.12 -10.92 -13.61
C GLY A 57 -5.80 -10.25 -13.99
N ILE A 58 -5.86 -8.95 -14.22
CA ILE A 58 -4.70 -8.13 -14.55
C ILE A 58 -4.53 -7.04 -13.50
N TRP A 59 -3.30 -6.78 -13.14
CA TRP A 59 -2.91 -5.75 -12.19
C TRP A 59 -2.03 -4.71 -12.88
N ALA A 60 -2.44 -3.45 -12.86
CA ALA A 60 -1.60 -2.33 -13.25
C ALA A 60 -0.88 -1.77 -12.02
N HIS A 61 0.34 -2.23 -11.79
CA HIS A 61 1.24 -1.68 -10.76
C HIS A 61 1.93 -0.41 -11.29
N TRP A 62 1.14 0.64 -11.51
CA TRP A 62 1.54 1.82 -12.26
C TRP A 62 1.22 3.11 -11.50
N GLY A 63 2.23 3.94 -11.33
CA GLY A 63 2.21 5.21 -10.62
C GLY A 63 3.47 6.02 -10.93
N PRO A 64 3.79 7.07 -10.15
CA PRO A 64 4.92 7.96 -10.41
C PRO A 64 6.29 7.26 -10.36
N GLN A 65 6.40 6.15 -9.63
CA GLN A 65 7.62 5.33 -9.61
C GLN A 65 8.03 4.81 -11.00
N CYS A 66 7.07 4.75 -11.93
CA CYS A 66 7.33 4.33 -13.31
C CYS A 66 7.88 5.46 -14.21
N GLN A 67 7.78 6.73 -13.79
CA GLN A 67 8.21 7.89 -14.59
C GLN A 67 9.69 7.83 -15.01
N PRO A 68 10.63 7.39 -14.16
CA PRO A 68 12.04 7.26 -14.53
C PRO A 68 12.37 6.02 -15.36
N GLU A 69 11.46 5.04 -15.47
CA GLU A 69 11.68 3.75 -16.14
C GLU A 69 12.89 2.97 -15.55
N ARG A 70 13.01 2.97 -14.21
CA ARG A 70 14.13 2.35 -13.47
C ARG A 70 13.70 1.46 -12.30
N GLY A 71 12.60 0.74 -12.47
CA GLY A 71 12.06 -0.19 -11.47
C GLY A 71 11.10 0.49 -10.48
N ASP A 72 10.23 -0.31 -9.88
CA ASP A 72 9.14 0.17 -9.03
C ASP A 72 9.60 0.69 -7.65
N TRP A 73 10.80 0.32 -7.20
CA TRP A 73 11.41 0.82 -5.96
C TRP A 73 12.22 2.11 -6.14
N TYR A 74 12.02 2.79 -7.25
CA TYR A 74 12.80 3.99 -7.59
C TYR A 74 12.72 5.07 -6.52
N ALA A 75 11.56 5.29 -5.92
CA ALA A 75 11.34 6.30 -4.88
C ALA A 75 12.25 6.13 -3.64
N ARG A 76 12.72 4.90 -3.39
CA ARG A 76 13.70 4.59 -2.34
C ARG A 76 15.12 4.57 -2.89
N GLY A 77 15.33 3.83 -3.97
CA GLY A 77 16.68 3.58 -4.51
C GLY A 77 17.38 4.84 -5.02
N MET A 78 16.63 5.88 -5.44
CA MET A 78 17.22 7.17 -5.81
C MET A 78 17.93 7.89 -4.65
N TYR A 79 17.66 7.49 -3.41
CA TYR A 79 18.29 8.00 -2.19
C TYR A 79 19.33 7.03 -1.59
N GLU A 80 19.65 5.95 -2.28
CA GLU A 80 20.64 4.97 -1.84
C GLU A 80 21.95 5.16 -2.62
N GLU A 81 22.90 5.94 -2.06
CA GLU A 81 24.18 6.21 -2.67
C GLU A 81 24.84 4.94 -3.23
N GLY A 82 25.24 4.97 -4.49
CA GLY A 82 25.89 3.85 -5.17
C GLY A 82 24.96 2.83 -5.84
N SER A 83 23.63 2.91 -5.62
CA SER A 83 22.67 2.11 -6.36
C SER A 83 22.58 2.54 -7.83
N ASP A 84 22.13 1.64 -8.72
CA ASP A 84 21.89 1.97 -10.13
C ASP A 84 20.85 3.09 -10.27
N GLN A 85 19.85 3.10 -9.42
CA GLN A 85 18.79 4.13 -9.41
C GLN A 85 19.32 5.48 -8.99
N TYR A 86 20.18 5.54 -7.95
CA TYR A 86 20.86 6.76 -7.53
C TYR A 86 21.76 7.32 -8.63
N GLN A 87 22.63 6.47 -9.22
CA GLN A 87 23.55 6.87 -10.28
C GLN A 87 22.80 7.42 -11.50
N TYR A 88 21.72 6.75 -11.90
CA TYR A 88 20.84 7.21 -12.98
C TYR A 88 20.18 8.54 -12.60
N HIS A 89 19.68 8.67 -11.38
CA HIS A 89 19.01 9.87 -10.90
C HIS A 89 19.92 11.08 -10.94
N VAL A 90 21.13 10.97 -10.35
CA VAL A 90 22.12 12.05 -10.36
C VAL A 90 22.50 12.46 -11.78
N LYS A 91 22.66 11.51 -12.68
CA LYS A 91 23.01 11.78 -14.09
C LYS A 91 21.88 12.48 -14.86
N LYS A 92 20.63 12.10 -14.61
CA LYS A 92 19.48 12.58 -15.39
C LYS A 92 18.83 13.82 -14.80
N TYR A 93 18.66 13.87 -13.49
CA TYR A 93 17.88 14.88 -12.79
C TYR A 93 18.73 15.77 -11.87
N GLY A 94 19.92 15.35 -11.52
CA GLY A 94 20.77 15.99 -10.52
C GLY A 94 20.68 15.29 -9.17
N HIS A 95 21.40 15.86 -8.20
CA HIS A 95 21.45 15.28 -6.85
C HIS A 95 20.07 15.33 -6.13
N PRO A 96 19.72 14.31 -5.32
CA PRO A 96 18.41 14.26 -4.63
C PRO A 96 18.14 15.41 -3.63
N SER A 97 19.15 16.24 -3.32
CA SER A 97 18.94 17.49 -2.57
C SER A 97 18.27 18.60 -3.40
N VAL A 98 18.33 18.51 -4.72
CA VAL A 98 17.81 19.52 -5.65
C VAL A 98 16.56 19.03 -6.35
N PHE A 99 16.56 17.78 -6.75
CA PHE A 99 15.46 17.13 -7.45
C PHE A 99 15.13 15.83 -6.71
N GLY A 100 14.11 15.85 -5.87
CA GLY A 100 13.68 14.69 -5.08
C GLY A 100 12.52 13.94 -5.71
N PHE A 101 12.00 12.92 -5.01
CA PHE A 101 10.90 12.13 -5.56
C PHE A 101 9.60 12.94 -5.75
N LYS A 102 9.34 13.96 -4.93
CA LYS A 102 8.25 14.92 -5.17
C LYS A 102 8.32 15.55 -6.56
N ASP A 103 9.54 15.82 -7.06
CA ASP A 103 9.75 16.39 -8.37
C ASP A 103 9.53 15.36 -9.48
N VAL A 104 9.87 14.09 -9.24
CA VAL A 104 9.50 12.96 -10.13
C VAL A 104 7.97 12.85 -10.23
N ILE A 105 7.25 12.97 -9.10
CA ILE A 105 5.79 13.02 -9.09
C ILE A 105 5.28 14.19 -9.93
N HIS A 106 5.90 15.36 -9.79
CA HIS A 106 5.52 16.55 -10.56
C HIS A 106 5.68 16.34 -12.06
N GLU A 107 6.73 15.65 -12.49
CA GLU A 107 6.97 15.35 -13.92
C GLU A 107 6.05 14.27 -14.48
N TRP A 108 5.50 13.39 -13.63
CA TRP A 108 4.59 12.35 -14.07
C TRP A 108 3.24 12.93 -14.47
N LYS A 109 2.95 13.03 -15.78
CA LYS A 109 1.73 13.66 -16.33
C LYS A 109 0.66 12.66 -16.75
N ALA A 110 1.02 11.38 -16.89
CA ALA A 110 0.10 10.35 -17.38
C ALA A 110 -0.63 10.75 -18.70
N ASP A 111 0.09 11.41 -19.62
CA ASP A 111 -0.50 11.99 -20.84
C ASP A 111 -0.97 10.93 -21.83
N LYS A 112 -0.29 9.79 -21.86
CA LYS A 112 -0.60 8.66 -22.75
C LYS A 112 -1.52 7.63 -22.10
N TRP A 113 -1.96 7.88 -20.88
CA TRP A 113 -2.84 6.94 -20.15
C TRP A 113 -4.26 6.99 -20.72
N ASP A 114 -4.69 5.88 -21.28
CA ASP A 114 -6.03 5.65 -21.81
C ASP A 114 -6.63 4.40 -21.15
N PRO A 115 -7.36 4.58 -20.04
CA PRO A 115 -7.92 3.45 -19.29
C PRO A 115 -8.98 2.69 -20.09
N GLU A 116 -9.72 3.36 -20.97
CA GLU A 116 -10.74 2.73 -21.80
C GLU A 116 -10.10 1.73 -22.76
N LYS A 117 -9.09 2.18 -23.52
CA LYS A 117 -8.37 1.32 -24.46
C LYS A 117 -7.66 0.14 -23.77
N LEU A 118 -7.05 0.39 -22.61
CA LEU A 118 -6.36 -0.65 -21.85
C LEU A 118 -7.35 -1.68 -21.31
N MET A 119 -8.52 -1.26 -20.83
CA MET A 119 -9.56 -2.20 -20.37
C MET A 119 -10.14 -3.04 -21.52
N ASP A 120 -10.27 -2.49 -22.74
CA ASP A 120 -10.64 -3.28 -23.92
C ASP A 120 -9.61 -4.38 -24.20
N LEU A 121 -8.32 -4.04 -24.15
CA LEU A 121 -7.25 -5.00 -24.31
C LEU A 121 -7.29 -6.08 -23.22
N TYR A 122 -7.39 -5.69 -21.94
CA TYR A 122 -7.39 -6.64 -20.83
C TYR A 122 -8.61 -7.56 -20.87
N LYS A 123 -9.79 -7.03 -21.20
CA LYS A 123 -10.99 -7.84 -21.39
C LYS A 123 -10.82 -8.84 -22.53
N SER A 124 -10.20 -8.43 -23.65
CA SER A 124 -9.96 -9.32 -24.80
C SER A 124 -9.03 -10.49 -24.50
N THR A 125 -8.17 -10.37 -23.50
CA THR A 125 -7.29 -11.46 -23.03
C THR A 125 -8.00 -12.47 -22.11
N GLY A 126 -9.26 -12.22 -21.77
CA GLY A 126 -10.05 -13.09 -20.89
C GLY A 126 -10.03 -12.69 -19.42
N ALA A 127 -9.47 -11.53 -19.07
CA ALA A 127 -9.48 -11.06 -17.69
C ALA A 127 -10.92 -10.93 -17.14
N GLN A 128 -11.11 -11.36 -15.90
CA GLN A 128 -12.38 -11.28 -15.19
C GLN A 128 -12.37 -10.15 -14.15
N TYR A 129 -11.19 -9.73 -13.69
CA TYR A 129 -11.01 -8.60 -12.79
C TYR A 129 -9.76 -7.81 -13.17
N PHE A 130 -9.77 -6.57 -12.75
CA PHE A 130 -8.63 -5.66 -12.90
C PHE A 130 -8.31 -5.01 -11.56
N MET A 131 -7.04 -4.90 -11.23
CA MET A 131 -6.56 -4.22 -10.03
C MET A 131 -5.73 -3.00 -10.39
N ALA A 132 -6.08 -1.85 -9.82
CA ALA A 132 -5.33 -0.62 -9.92
C ALA A 132 -4.47 -0.39 -8.68
N LEU A 133 -3.30 0.23 -8.83
CA LEU A 133 -2.56 0.78 -7.72
C LEU A 133 -3.31 1.99 -7.15
N ALA A 134 -3.65 1.99 -5.86
CA ALA A 134 -4.24 3.15 -5.20
C ALA A 134 -3.17 4.06 -4.58
N ASN A 135 -2.14 3.48 -4.01
CA ASN A 135 -0.89 4.13 -3.63
C ASN A 135 0.23 3.09 -3.55
N HIS A 136 1.45 3.53 -3.79
CA HIS A 136 2.65 2.73 -3.57
C HIS A 136 3.28 3.09 -2.22
N HIS A 137 4.41 2.49 -1.89
CA HIS A 137 5.22 2.87 -0.72
C HIS A 137 5.72 4.32 -0.79
N ASP A 138 5.65 4.95 -1.96
CA ASP A 138 5.96 6.36 -2.19
C ASP A 138 4.91 7.34 -1.63
N ASN A 139 3.83 6.81 -1.06
CA ASN A 139 2.82 7.52 -0.30
C ASN A 139 1.97 8.54 -1.11
N LEU A 140 2.06 8.54 -2.45
CA LEU A 140 1.16 9.33 -3.28
C LEU A 140 -0.17 8.59 -3.46
N ASP A 141 -1.29 9.21 -3.10
CA ASP A 141 -2.60 8.67 -3.43
C ASP A 141 -2.93 8.90 -4.91
N LEU A 142 -3.28 7.84 -5.64
CA LEU A 142 -3.63 7.90 -7.06
C LEU A 142 -5.12 8.17 -7.29
N TYR A 143 -5.79 8.72 -6.29
CA TYR A 143 -7.21 9.08 -6.26
C TYR A 143 -7.42 10.41 -5.54
N LYS A 144 -8.65 10.94 -5.62
CA LYS A 144 -9.01 12.15 -4.90
C LYS A 144 -9.16 11.84 -3.41
N SER A 145 -8.12 12.10 -2.63
CA SER A 145 -8.14 11.97 -1.19
C SER A 145 -8.38 13.30 -0.50
N SER A 146 -9.24 13.31 0.54
CA SER A 146 -9.42 14.45 1.44
C SER A 146 -8.47 14.40 2.65
N HIS A 147 -7.87 13.24 2.90
CA HIS A 147 -6.95 12.98 4.03
C HIS A 147 -5.47 13.10 3.67
N GLN A 148 -5.13 13.20 2.37
CA GLN A 148 -3.78 13.34 1.87
C GLN A 148 -3.73 14.41 0.78
N GLN A 149 -2.98 15.51 1.01
CA GLN A 149 -2.80 16.55 -0.01
C GLN A 149 -1.94 16.08 -1.19
N TRP A 150 -0.98 15.19 -0.95
CA TRP A 150 -0.16 14.56 -1.97
C TRP A 150 -0.96 13.44 -2.66
N ASN A 151 -1.80 13.85 -3.60
CA ASN A 151 -2.61 12.94 -4.40
C ASN A 151 -2.60 13.34 -5.88
N SER A 152 -2.91 12.40 -6.75
CA SER A 152 -2.82 12.55 -8.21
C SER A 152 -3.79 13.58 -8.80
N THR A 153 -4.80 14.04 -8.04
CA THR A 153 -5.69 15.11 -8.49
C THR A 153 -5.11 16.49 -8.20
N ASN A 154 -4.21 16.61 -7.23
CA ASN A 154 -3.58 17.86 -6.82
C ASN A 154 -2.20 18.06 -7.45
N VAL A 155 -1.42 17.00 -7.59
CA VAL A 155 -0.04 17.02 -8.09
C VAL A 155 0.16 16.04 -9.25
N GLY A 156 1.24 16.20 -9.98
CA GLY A 156 1.57 15.32 -11.10
C GLY A 156 0.55 15.41 -12.24
N PRO A 157 -0.22 14.34 -12.51
CA PRO A 157 -1.13 14.26 -13.65
C PRO A 157 -2.38 15.12 -13.51
N LYS A 158 -2.73 15.54 -12.30
CA LYS A 158 -3.97 16.23 -11.96
C LYS A 158 -5.21 15.48 -12.45
N LYS A 159 -5.19 14.17 -12.26
CA LYS A 159 -6.23 13.24 -12.68
C LYS A 159 -6.57 12.29 -11.54
N ASP A 160 -7.83 11.90 -11.44
CA ASP A 160 -8.27 10.78 -10.59
C ASP A 160 -7.97 9.47 -11.32
N ILE A 161 -6.79 8.91 -11.08
CA ILE A 161 -6.31 7.70 -11.76
C ILE A 161 -7.15 6.48 -11.36
N VAL A 162 -7.40 6.29 -10.07
CA VAL A 162 -8.23 5.16 -9.59
C VAL A 162 -9.65 5.28 -10.13
N GLY A 163 -10.25 6.47 -10.10
CA GLY A 163 -11.60 6.69 -10.64
C GLY A 163 -11.69 6.46 -12.15
N GLY A 164 -10.64 6.81 -12.90
CA GLY A 164 -10.57 6.49 -14.33
C GLY A 164 -10.51 4.99 -14.60
N TRP A 165 -9.67 4.24 -13.86
CA TRP A 165 -9.59 2.79 -13.94
C TRP A 165 -10.91 2.12 -13.53
N GLU A 166 -11.50 2.57 -12.41
CA GLU A 166 -12.76 2.04 -11.88
C GLU A 166 -13.89 2.13 -12.94
N LYS A 167 -14.10 3.31 -13.51
CA LYS A 167 -15.12 3.54 -14.53
C LYS A 167 -14.90 2.66 -15.75
N ALA A 168 -13.67 2.60 -16.24
CA ALA A 168 -13.32 1.82 -17.43
C ALA A 168 -13.51 0.31 -17.21
N ALA A 169 -13.12 -0.23 -16.03
CA ALA A 169 -13.28 -1.63 -15.67
C ALA A 169 -14.76 -2.02 -15.52
N LYS A 170 -15.53 -1.26 -14.74
CA LYS A 170 -16.94 -1.52 -14.50
C LYS A 170 -17.79 -1.44 -15.77
N LYS A 171 -17.49 -0.48 -16.66
CA LYS A 171 -18.16 -0.38 -17.98
C LYS A 171 -18.01 -1.64 -18.83
N ARG A 172 -16.95 -2.42 -18.63
CA ARG A 172 -16.69 -3.68 -19.34
C ARG A 172 -17.08 -4.93 -18.56
N GLY A 173 -17.75 -4.75 -17.42
CA GLY A 173 -18.17 -5.84 -16.56
C GLY A 173 -17.00 -6.59 -15.91
N LEU A 174 -15.85 -5.94 -15.76
CA LEU A 174 -14.75 -6.45 -14.95
C LEU A 174 -15.00 -6.13 -13.47
N LYS A 175 -14.69 -7.08 -12.60
CA LYS A 175 -14.54 -6.79 -11.19
C LYS A 175 -13.36 -5.85 -10.99
N PHE A 176 -13.51 -4.87 -10.10
CA PHE A 176 -12.51 -3.83 -9.86
C PHE A 176 -11.85 -4.01 -8.51
N GLY A 177 -10.55 -4.01 -8.48
CA GLY A 177 -9.74 -4.05 -7.26
C GLY A 177 -8.77 -2.87 -7.15
N VAL A 178 -8.33 -2.64 -5.93
CA VAL A 178 -7.29 -1.65 -5.63
C VAL A 178 -6.20 -2.26 -4.77
N SER A 179 -4.95 -1.82 -4.95
CA SER A 179 -3.84 -2.20 -4.09
C SER A 179 -3.32 -1.00 -3.28
N VAL A 180 -3.09 -1.23 -2.00
CA VAL A 180 -2.70 -0.22 -1.01
C VAL A 180 -1.38 -0.64 -0.38
N HIS A 181 -0.35 0.19 -0.49
CA HIS A 181 1.01 -0.10 -0.03
C HIS A 181 1.54 0.93 0.98
N ALA A 182 0.80 2.01 1.21
CA ALA A 182 1.27 3.15 2.00
C ALA A 182 1.53 2.85 3.49
N ALA A 183 1.10 1.68 4.01
CA ALA A 183 1.42 1.27 5.38
C ALA A 183 2.94 1.31 5.67
N HIS A 184 3.75 0.96 4.67
CA HIS A 184 5.21 0.95 4.77
C HIS A 184 5.90 2.25 4.38
N ALA A 185 5.18 3.30 3.95
CA ALA A 185 5.80 4.58 3.59
C ALA A 185 6.59 5.18 4.76
N TRP A 186 6.18 4.87 6.01
CA TRP A 186 6.86 5.28 7.24
C TRP A 186 8.36 4.95 7.24
N THR A 187 8.73 3.74 6.90
CA THR A 187 10.14 3.31 6.86
C THR A 187 10.75 3.39 5.46
N TRP A 188 9.93 3.46 4.42
CA TRP A 188 10.38 3.49 3.03
C TRP A 188 11.29 4.67 2.74
N TYR A 189 10.88 5.86 3.18
CA TYR A 189 11.61 7.10 2.94
C TYR A 189 12.71 7.42 3.97
N GLU A 190 13.05 6.52 4.87
CA GLU A 190 14.17 6.73 5.77
C GLU A 190 15.48 7.00 5.01
N THR A 191 15.63 6.46 3.80
CA THR A 191 16.77 6.76 2.92
C THR A 191 16.83 8.23 2.50
N ALA A 192 15.68 8.88 2.31
CA ALA A 192 15.61 10.28 1.91
C ALA A 192 16.07 11.28 3.00
N GLN A 193 16.15 10.84 4.27
CA GLN A 193 16.69 11.66 5.37
C GLN A 193 18.22 11.71 5.44
N ARG A 194 18.89 10.98 4.59
CA ARG A 194 20.35 10.81 4.60
C ARG A 194 21.08 11.85 3.75
N SER A 195 22.34 11.63 3.58
CA SER A 195 23.25 12.36 2.70
C SER A 195 24.25 11.38 2.11
N ASP A 196 24.96 11.77 1.08
CA ASP A 196 26.07 11.01 0.56
C ASP A 196 27.18 10.85 1.59
N LYS A 197 27.76 9.68 1.66
CA LYS A 197 28.91 9.35 2.51
C LYS A 197 30.24 9.61 1.80
N ASN A 198 30.24 9.64 0.46
CA ASN A 198 31.41 9.72 -0.38
C ASN A 198 31.19 10.68 -1.57
N GLY A 199 32.26 10.92 -2.35
CA GLY A 199 32.20 11.66 -3.61
C GLY A 199 31.95 13.15 -3.47
N PRO A 200 31.55 13.80 -4.58
CA PRO A 200 31.44 15.26 -4.66
C PRO A 200 30.29 15.84 -3.82
N TYR A 201 29.31 15.00 -3.48
CA TYR A 201 28.15 15.41 -2.68
C TYR A 201 28.23 14.95 -1.23
N LYS A 202 29.41 14.50 -0.76
CA LYS A 202 29.60 14.02 0.60
C LYS A 202 29.06 15.02 1.63
N GLY A 203 28.12 14.54 2.47
CA GLY A 203 27.49 15.32 3.53
C GLY A 203 26.38 16.25 3.07
N VAL A 204 26.08 16.32 1.76
CA VAL A 204 24.93 17.09 1.25
C VAL A 204 23.64 16.33 1.56
N PRO A 205 22.73 16.87 2.40
CA PRO A 205 21.49 16.19 2.73
C PRO A 205 20.58 16.04 1.52
N TYR A 206 19.90 14.92 1.44
CA TYR A 206 18.78 14.75 0.49
C TYR A 206 17.56 15.56 0.92
N ASP A 207 16.52 15.58 0.10
CA ASP A 207 15.34 16.43 0.33
C ASP A 207 14.31 15.88 1.34
N GLY A 208 14.53 14.72 1.94
CA GLY A 208 13.58 14.12 2.88
C GLY A 208 13.32 14.87 4.18
N LYS A 209 14.11 15.91 4.47
CA LYS A 209 13.94 16.76 5.66
C LYS A 209 13.35 18.14 5.37
N ILE A 210 13.12 18.50 4.12
CA ILE A 210 12.53 19.79 3.79
C ILE A 210 11.08 19.84 4.30
N THR A 211 10.65 21.05 4.60
CA THR A 211 9.34 21.32 5.21
C THR A 211 8.52 22.24 4.31
N LYS A 212 7.27 22.44 4.66
CA LYS A 212 6.38 23.36 3.95
C LYS A 212 7.00 24.77 3.74
N ALA A 213 7.79 25.25 4.71
CA ALA A 213 8.43 26.56 4.62
C ALA A 213 9.46 26.64 3.48
N ASP A 214 10.12 25.53 3.15
CA ASP A 214 11.10 25.47 2.05
C ASP A 214 10.45 25.55 0.66
N GLY A 215 9.11 25.50 0.59
CA GLY A 215 8.33 25.56 -0.63
C GLY A 215 8.05 26.95 -1.18
N GLN A 216 8.37 28.01 -0.43
CA GLN A 216 8.08 29.36 -0.85
C GLN A 216 8.68 29.68 -2.25
N GLY A 217 7.84 30.12 -3.19
CA GLY A 217 8.22 30.39 -4.56
C GLY A 217 8.50 29.15 -5.42
N LYS A 218 8.27 27.95 -4.93
CA LYS A 218 8.43 26.69 -5.67
C LYS A 218 7.10 26.12 -6.14
N TRP A 219 7.13 25.17 -7.07
CA TRP A 219 5.94 24.54 -7.62
C TRP A 219 5.07 23.84 -6.57
N TRP A 220 5.67 23.44 -5.43
CA TRP A 220 5.00 22.76 -4.31
C TRP A 220 4.70 23.69 -3.14
N GLU A 221 4.71 25.00 -3.36
CA GLU A 221 4.30 25.97 -2.33
C GLU A 221 2.90 25.64 -1.78
N GLY A 222 2.77 25.64 -0.46
CA GLY A 222 1.54 25.26 0.22
C GLY A 222 1.42 23.77 0.58
N TYR A 223 2.23 22.89 0.00
CA TYR A 223 2.31 21.47 0.35
C TYR A 223 3.40 21.24 1.39
N ASP A 224 3.17 20.31 2.30
CA ASP A 224 4.21 19.86 3.24
C ASP A 224 4.85 18.56 2.73
N PRO A 225 6.14 18.58 2.32
CA PRO A 225 6.83 17.35 1.90
C PRO A 225 6.90 16.28 3.00
N GLN A 226 6.77 16.65 4.26
CA GLN A 226 6.78 15.69 5.37
C GLN A 226 5.53 14.80 5.37
N GLU A 227 4.40 15.27 4.85
CA GLU A 227 3.21 14.43 4.64
C GLU A 227 3.44 13.36 3.57
N LEU A 228 4.21 13.67 2.51
CA LEU A 228 4.60 12.70 1.50
C LEU A 228 5.66 11.74 2.02
N TYR A 229 6.74 12.28 2.57
CA TYR A 229 7.91 11.48 2.96
C TYR A 229 7.75 10.77 4.30
N ALA A 230 6.70 11.03 5.05
CA ALA A 230 6.42 10.45 6.37
C ALA A 230 7.62 10.53 7.34
N GLN A 231 8.33 11.66 7.36
CA GLN A 231 9.68 11.75 7.95
C GLN A 231 9.76 12.43 9.32
N ASN A 232 8.66 12.76 9.95
CA ASN A 232 8.66 13.39 11.29
C ASN A 232 8.92 12.37 12.41
N HIS A 233 9.94 11.50 12.26
CA HIS A 233 10.24 10.45 13.23
C HIS A 233 11.73 10.09 13.27
N ALA A 234 12.15 9.44 14.36
CA ALA A 234 13.50 8.86 14.47
C ALA A 234 13.64 7.66 13.51
N LEU A 235 14.78 7.57 12.83
CA LEU A 235 15.09 6.50 11.92
C LEU A 235 15.20 5.14 12.63
N SER A 236 14.89 4.08 11.94
CA SER A 236 15.14 2.70 12.37
C SER A 236 16.63 2.50 12.66
N ARG A 237 16.96 1.73 13.70
CA ARG A 237 18.32 1.28 13.93
C ARG A 237 18.81 0.49 12.72
N ASN A 238 20.08 0.63 12.37
CA ASN A 238 20.69 -0.03 11.20
C ASN A 238 20.08 0.35 9.84
N SER A 239 19.29 1.41 9.78
CA SER A 239 18.81 1.95 8.51
C SER A 239 19.97 2.37 7.58
N ASP A 240 21.17 2.62 8.14
CA ASP A 240 22.37 3.03 7.39
C ASP A 240 23.08 1.92 6.61
N ASN A 241 22.78 0.65 6.88
CA ASN A 241 23.54 -0.47 6.34
C ASN A 241 22.85 -1.14 5.13
N GLY A 242 21.89 -0.47 4.49
CA GLY A 242 21.09 -1.12 3.46
C GLY A 242 20.33 -2.33 4.00
N GLY A 243 20.15 -2.39 5.32
CA GLY A 243 19.46 -3.46 6.01
C GLY A 243 18.16 -3.76 5.29
N SER A 244 17.95 -5.05 5.03
CA SER A 244 16.80 -5.49 4.25
C SER A 244 15.54 -4.78 4.72
N ILE A 245 14.97 -3.97 3.87
CA ILE A 245 13.68 -3.31 4.13
C ILE A 245 12.62 -4.33 4.54
N HIS A 246 12.74 -5.57 4.09
CA HIS A 246 11.86 -6.68 4.49
C HIS A 246 11.92 -6.97 5.99
N GLY A 247 13.06 -6.77 6.67
CA GLY A 247 13.15 -6.84 8.12
C GLY A 247 12.38 -5.74 8.84
N GLN A 248 12.08 -4.63 8.15
CA GLN A 248 11.31 -3.50 8.68
C GLN A 248 9.79 -3.67 8.50
N TRP A 249 9.34 -4.66 7.75
CA TRP A 249 7.93 -4.86 7.42
C TRP A 249 7.14 -5.69 8.44
N HIS A 250 7.81 -6.22 9.44
CA HIS A 250 7.14 -7.02 10.48
C HIS A 250 6.80 -6.23 11.74
N TRP A 251 7.13 -4.94 11.78
CA TRP A 251 6.89 -4.06 12.92
C TRP A 251 7.38 -4.63 14.25
N ASP A 252 8.48 -5.42 14.23
CA ASP A 252 9.06 -5.97 15.44
C ASP A 252 9.78 -4.89 16.23
N VAL A 253 9.20 -4.49 17.35
CA VAL A 253 9.74 -3.46 18.25
C VAL A 253 11.15 -3.80 18.76
N ASN A 254 11.51 -5.08 18.81
CA ASN A 254 12.82 -5.54 19.26
C ASN A 254 13.89 -5.44 18.16
N SER A 255 13.49 -5.38 16.89
CA SER A 255 14.41 -5.23 15.75
C SER A 255 15.02 -3.82 15.65
N GLY A 256 14.45 -2.85 16.39
CA GLY A 256 14.84 -1.45 16.31
C GLY A 256 14.24 -0.72 15.10
N VAL A 257 13.20 -1.29 14.48
CA VAL A 257 12.41 -0.60 13.46
C VAL A 257 11.70 0.60 14.07
N SER A 258 11.61 1.70 13.31
CA SER A 258 10.83 2.86 13.71
C SER A 258 9.34 2.52 13.60
N ILE A 259 8.62 2.64 14.69
CA ILE A 259 7.20 2.30 14.78
C ILE A 259 6.35 3.52 14.41
N PRO A 260 5.40 3.38 13.49
CA PRO A 260 4.46 4.44 13.14
C PRO A 260 3.68 4.97 14.34
N THR A 261 3.44 6.27 14.34
CA THR A 261 2.61 6.91 15.37
C THR A 261 1.13 6.52 15.20
N ALA A 262 0.35 6.63 16.28
CA ALA A 262 -1.09 6.43 16.22
C ALA A 262 -1.76 7.33 15.16
N SER A 263 -1.32 8.58 15.03
CA SER A 263 -1.85 9.52 14.02
C SER A 263 -1.56 9.07 12.59
N TYR A 264 -0.38 8.48 12.33
CA TYR A 264 -0.07 7.89 11.02
C TYR A 264 -0.99 6.70 10.72
N CYS A 265 -1.18 5.81 11.70
CA CYS A 265 -2.06 4.65 11.55
C CYS A 265 -3.52 5.06 11.28
N GLU A 266 -4.03 6.07 12.01
CA GLU A 266 -5.38 6.61 11.80
C GLU A 266 -5.52 7.26 10.41
N ASN A 267 -4.55 8.08 10.00
CA ASN A 267 -4.56 8.68 8.66
C ASN A 267 -4.56 7.61 7.55
N PHE A 268 -3.76 6.55 7.70
CA PHE A 268 -3.75 5.41 6.78
C PHE A 268 -5.14 4.75 6.70
N LYS A 269 -5.79 4.52 7.85
CA LYS A 269 -7.15 3.97 7.90
C LYS A 269 -8.15 4.90 7.20
N ASP A 270 -8.15 6.18 7.54
CA ASP A 270 -9.11 7.14 6.99
C ASP A 270 -8.99 7.26 5.47
N ARG A 271 -7.77 7.31 4.93
CA ARG A 271 -7.49 7.27 3.49
C ARG A 271 -8.03 6.00 2.84
N THR A 272 -7.81 4.85 3.47
CA THR A 272 -8.24 3.55 2.93
C THR A 272 -9.76 3.37 3.00
N VAL A 273 -10.40 3.82 4.08
CA VAL A 273 -11.87 3.82 4.21
C VAL A 273 -12.48 4.77 3.17
N GLU A 274 -11.95 5.96 3.00
CA GLU A 274 -12.37 6.90 1.94
C GLU A 274 -12.27 6.28 0.54
N LEU A 275 -11.17 5.60 0.24
CA LEU A 275 -10.97 4.86 -1.00
C LEU A 275 -12.05 3.80 -1.22
N ILE A 276 -12.32 2.97 -0.20
CA ILE A 276 -13.36 1.94 -0.23
C ILE A 276 -14.74 2.57 -0.44
N ASP A 277 -15.02 3.68 0.24
CA ASP A 277 -16.34 4.30 0.21
C ASP A 277 -16.63 5.02 -1.10
N ASN A 278 -15.63 5.67 -1.68
CA ASN A 278 -15.80 6.46 -2.90
C ASN A 278 -15.78 5.60 -4.18
N TYR A 279 -14.97 4.54 -4.22
CA TYR A 279 -14.76 3.76 -5.45
C TYR A 279 -15.40 2.38 -5.44
N ASN A 280 -15.89 1.92 -4.28
CA ASN A 280 -16.57 0.63 -4.14
C ASN A 280 -15.82 -0.52 -4.86
N PRO A 281 -14.56 -0.79 -4.53
CA PRO A 281 -13.82 -1.89 -5.13
C PRO A 281 -14.44 -3.24 -4.74
N ASP A 282 -14.31 -4.25 -5.59
CA ASP A 282 -14.67 -5.64 -5.29
C ASP A 282 -13.53 -6.35 -4.55
N MET A 283 -12.30 -5.83 -4.63
CA MET A 283 -11.13 -6.38 -3.99
C MET A 283 -10.18 -5.28 -3.50
N VAL A 284 -9.63 -5.47 -2.30
CA VAL A 284 -8.54 -4.66 -1.75
C VAL A 284 -7.36 -5.56 -1.46
N TYR A 285 -6.20 -5.23 -2.01
CA TYR A 285 -4.93 -5.88 -1.71
C TYR A 285 -4.09 -4.97 -0.83
N PHE A 286 -3.57 -5.52 0.25
CA PHE A 286 -2.55 -4.86 1.07
C PHE A 286 -1.19 -5.51 0.82
N ASP A 287 -0.18 -4.69 0.55
CA ASP A 287 1.20 -5.18 0.40
C ASP A 287 1.84 -5.40 1.79
N ASP A 288 1.22 -6.27 2.56
CA ASP A 288 1.52 -6.56 3.95
C ASP A 288 1.40 -8.05 4.24
N THR A 289 2.06 -8.51 5.31
CA THR A 289 2.14 -9.95 5.66
C THR A 289 0.89 -10.49 6.35
N ALA A 290 -0.02 -9.64 6.79
CA ALA A 290 -1.31 -10.02 7.34
C ALA A 290 -2.32 -8.91 7.01
N LEU A 291 -2.66 -8.09 8.01
CA LEU A 291 -3.37 -6.83 7.79
C LEU A 291 -2.41 -5.65 8.00
N PRO A 292 -2.63 -4.52 7.34
CA PRO A 292 -1.72 -3.40 7.41
C PRO A 292 -1.54 -2.91 8.85
N LEU A 293 -0.28 -2.61 9.21
CA LEU A 293 0.12 -2.11 10.53
C LEU A 293 -0.13 -3.08 11.70
N TRP A 294 -0.44 -4.34 11.44
CA TRP A 294 -0.51 -5.37 12.46
C TRP A 294 0.91 -5.85 12.85
N PRO A 295 1.23 -6.10 14.15
CA PRO A 295 0.35 -6.03 15.32
C PRO A 295 0.39 -4.69 16.09
N ILE A 296 1.03 -3.65 15.55
CA ILE A 296 1.22 -2.37 16.26
C ILE A 296 -0.05 -1.51 16.31
N SER A 297 -1.03 -1.80 15.46
CA SER A 297 -2.32 -1.12 15.40
C SER A 297 -3.42 -2.06 14.94
N ASN A 298 -4.65 -1.80 15.35
CA ASN A 298 -5.86 -2.52 14.94
C ASN A 298 -6.51 -1.92 13.67
N VAL A 299 -5.95 -0.89 13.07
CA VAL A 299 -6.57 -0.21 11.92
C VAL A 299 -6.84 -1.14 10.74
N GLY A 300 -6.00 -2.14 10.52
CA GLY A 300 -6.24 -3.18 9.52
C GLY A 300 -7.51 -3.99 9.76
N LEU A 301 -7.77 -4.35 11.03
CA LEU A 301 -9.00 -5.04 11.45
C LEU A 301 -10.23 -4.13 11.29
N GLU A 302 -10.08 -2.83 11.59
CA GLU A 302 -11.12 -1.83 11.43
C GLU A 302 -11.50 -1.63 9.96
N ILE A 303 -10.50 -1.53 9.07
CA ILE A 303 -10.70 -1.43 7.62
C ILE A 303 -11.42 -2.68 7.10
N ALA A 304 -10.96 -3.88 7.47
CA ALA A 304 -11.57 -5.13 7.02
C ALA A 304 -13.03 -5.26 7.48
N SER A 305 -13.31 -4.96 8.76
CA SER A 305 -14.67 -5.01 9.30
C SER A 305 -15.59 -3.98 8.63
N HIS A 306 -15.13 -2.75 8.40
CA HIS A 306 -15.87 -1.73 7.65
C HIS A 306 -16.21 -2.22 6.25
N TYR A 307 -15.23 -2.74 5.53
CA TYR A 307 -15.38 -3.18 4.14
C TYR A 307 -16.36 -4.34 4.00
N TYR A 308 -16.26 -5.35 4.89
CA TYR A 308 -17.19 -6.48 4.89
C TYR A 308 -18.61 -6.08 5.28
N ASN A 309 -18.78 -5.20 6.28
CA ASN A 309 -20.09 -4.69 6.68
C ASN A 309 -20.74 -3.84 5.59
N LYS A 310 -19.96 -3.01 4.89
CA LYS A 310 -20.44 -2.26 3.73
C LYS A 310 -20.93 -3.21 2.63
N SER A 311 -20.18 -4.27 2.35
CA SER A 311 -20.57 -5.28 1.38
C SER A 311 -21.87 -5.99 1.78
N LYS A 312 -21.99 -6.42 3.04
CA LYS A 312 -23.24 -7.04 3.56
C LYS A 312 -24.45 -6.14 3.38
N LYS A 313 -24.31 -4.84 3.70
CA LYS A 313 -25.37 -3.86 3.51
C LYS A 313 -25.81 -3.73 2.05
N ALA A 314 -24.86 -3.79 1.11
CA ALA A 314 -25.14 -3.69 -0.32
C ALA A 314 -25.69 -4.98 -0.94
N HIS A 315 -25.40 -6.16 -0.37
CA HIS A 315 -25.65 -7.47 -0.99
C HIS A 315 -26.54 -8.38 -0.13
N LYS A 316 -27.53 -7.83 0.58
CA LYS A 316 -28.52 -8.61 1.35
C LYS A 316 -27.86 -9.60 2.32
N ASP A 317 -26.99 -9.09 3.19
CA ASP A 317 -26.21 -9.81 4.19
C ASP A 317 -25.12 -10.77 3.66
N LYS A 318 -24.81 -10.73 2.36
CA LYS A 318 -23.67 -11.46 1.79
C LYS A 318 -22.43 -10.58 1.71
N VAL A 319 -21.27 -11.16 1.95
CA VAL A 319 -19.99 -10.52 1.67
C VAL A 319 -19.58 -10.88 0.24
N GLU A 320 -19.54 -9.88 -0.63
CA GLU A 320 -19.18 -10.04 -2.05
C GLU A 320 -17.85 -9.33 -2.40
N VAL A 321 -17.05 -9.05 -1.37
CA VAL A 321 -15.75 -8.36 -1.51
C VAL A 321 -14.63 -9.20 -0.93
N VAL A 322 -13.39 -8.92 -1.36
CA VAL A 322 -12.21 -9.70 -1.00
C VAL A 322 -11.12 -8.78 -0.45
N VAL A 323 -10.53 -9.16 0.67
CA VAL A 323 -9.27 -8.62 1.16
C VAL A 323 -8.17 -9.66 0.92
N THR A 324 -7.06 -9.25 0.34
CA THR A 324 -5.87 -10.09 0.13
C THR A 324 -4.60 -9.37 0.57
N GLY A 325 -3.52 -10.11 0.80
CA GLY A 325 -2.22 -9.58 1.16
C GLY A 325 -1.10 -10.54 0.80
N LYS A 326 0.12 -10.21 1.16
CA LYS A 326 1.27 -11.13 1.09
C LYS A 326 1.21 -12.16 2.22
N ILE A 327 1.72 -13.36 1.97
CA ILE A 327 1.90 -14.44 2.95
C ILE A 327 3.39 -14.68 3.18
#